data_bb04ce6c8ba685a2cc83720ece0398e5
#
_entry.id   bb04ce6c8ba685a2cc83720ece0398e5
#
_cell.length_a   1.000
_cell.length_b   1.000
_cell.length_c   1.000
_cell.angle_alpha   90.00
_cell.angle_beta   90.00
_cell.angle_gamma   90.00
#
_symmetry.space_group_name_H-M   'P 1'
#
loop_
_entity.id
_entity.type
_entity.pdbx_description
1 polymer ?
#
loop_
_entity_poly.entity_id
_entity_poly.type
_entity_poly.pdbx_seq_one_letter_code
_entity_poly.pdbx_strand_id
1 'polypeptide(L)'
;MKGPVVGNDVVDLEDPRTLDKHTDARFLGRVLGPAERARLEAAAHPRTELWAFWAAKEAAYKVVSKLRGEPPVFAHAAFRVDWTDVLPERWVGSVTYDAVRVPVVVERQDSIMHAVATAGAEVTAPILGAEPLAGPPGGWREELEALLPRFTPREANAVHSLPSAAVRLRARTALAVALSVEESSLEIVCDPGVTGRRPPRVLRNGLPAPADVSLSHHGAWIAWAILLQNPLGR
;
A
#
# COMPACT_ATOMS: atom_id res chain seq x y z
N MET A 1 14.79 -13.01 -13.50
CA MET A 1 14.46 -12.48 -12.15
C MET A 1 13.28 -11.52 -12.30
N LYS A 2 12.34 -11.48 -11.35
CA LYS A 2 11.30 -10.45 -11.35
C LYS A 2 11.97 -9.10 -11.07
N GLY A 3 11.50 -8.04 -11.74
CA GLY A 3 11.97 -6.67 -11.47
C GLY A 3 11.69 -6.23 -10.02
N PRO A 4 12.20 -5.05 -9.61
CA PRO A 4 11.93 -4.50 -8.29
C PRO A 4 10.43 -4.25 -8.12
N VAL A 5 9.93 -4.42 -6.89
CA VAL A 5 8.52 -4.28 -6.53
C VAL A 5 8.34 -3.35 -5.33
N VAL A 6 7.17 -2.69 -5.26
CA VAL A 6 6.79 -1.77 -4.20
C VAL A 6 5.45 -2.19 -3.57
N GLY A 7 5.33 -2.00 -2.27
CA GLY A 7 4.08 -2.06 -1.51
C GLY A 7 3.90 -0.76 -0.73
N ASN A 8 2.68 -0.28 -0.60
CA ASN A 8 2.38 0.85 0.26
C ASN A 8 1.12 0.61 1.06
N ASP A 9 1.01 1.29 2.19
CA ASP A 9 -0.20 1.35 2.96
C ASP A 9 -0.40 2.72 3.59
N VAL A 10 -1.66 3.19 3.66
CA VAL A 10 -2.04 4.42 4.33
C VAL A 10 -3.03 4.13 5.44
N VAL A 11 -2.83 4.75 6.60
CA VAL A 11 -3.77 4.72 7.72
C VAL A 11 -4.19 6.14 8.04
N ASP A 12 -5.49 6.40 7.98
CA ASP A 12 -6.11 7.63 8.45
C ASP A 12 -6.24 7.57 9.98
N LEU A 13 -5.46 8.38 10.67
CA LEU A 13 -5.47 8.42 12.13
C LEU A 13 -6.70 9.10 12.72
N GLU A 14 -7.45 9.86 11.92
CA GLU A 14 -8.70 10.50 12.34
C GLU A 14 -9.93 9.62 12.11
N ASP A 15 -9.78 8.50 11.38
CA ASP A 15 -10.86 7.53 11.26
C ASP A 15 -11.28 7.00 12.63
N PRO A 16 -12.57 7.11 13.01
CA PRO A 16 -13.06 6.64 14.31
C PRO A 16 -12.69 5.18 14.63
N ARG A 17 -12.52 4.34 13.61
CA ARG A 17 -12.14 2.93 13.76
C ARG A 17 -10.70 2.75 14.24
N THR A 18 -9.87 3.79 14.18
CA THR A 18 -8.47 3.75 14.62
C THR A 18 -8.24 4.22 16.06
N LEU A 19 -9.20 4.95 16.64
CA LEU A 19 -8.98 5.73 17.87
C LEU A 19 -8.53 4.88 19.08
N ASP A 20 -9.25 3.80 19.39
CA ASP A 20 -9.04 3.04 20.63
C ASP A 20 -8.40 1.65 20.43
N LYS A 21 -7.90 1.36 19.22
CA LYS A 21 -7.30 0.05 18.92
C LYS A 21 -6.05 -0.28 19.69
N HIS A 22 -5.33 0.73 20.15
CA HIS A 22 -4.12 0.55 20.96
C HIS A 22 -4.42 0.04 22.39
N THR A 23 -5.68 0.07 22.84
CA THR A 23 -6.14 -0.50 24.11
C THR A 23 -6.95 -1.80 23.94
N ASP A 24 -7.29 -2.19 22.70
CA ASP A 24 -8.04 -3.42 22.41
C ASP A 24 -7.09 -4.64 22.46
N ALA A 25 -7.03 -5.33 23.59
CA ALA A 25 -6.14 -6.48 23.80
C ALA A 25 -6.34 -7.61 22.77
N ARG A 26 -7.60 -7.81 22.30
CA ARG A 26 -7.90 -8.83 21.28
C ARG A 26 -7.37 -8.41 19.91
N PHE A 27 -7.48 -7.15 19.57
CA PHE A 27 -6.92 -6.60 18.33
C PHE A 27 -5.39 -6.68 18.37
N LEU A 28 -4.76 -6.19 19.44
CA LEU A 28 -3.31 -6.26 19.62
C LEU A 28 -2.80 -7.69 19.52
N GLY A 29 -3.56 -8.67 20.07
CA GLY A 29 -3.22 -10.09 20.01
C GLY A 29 -3.19 -10.68 18.62
N ARG A 30 -3.94 -10.14 17.69
CA ARG A 30 -3.97 -10.59 16.29
C ARG A 30 -2.93 -9.89 15.44
N VAL A 31 -2.56 -8.67 15.81
CA VAL A 31 -1.72 -7.79 14.98
C VAL A 31 -0.25 -7.89 15.36
N LEU A 32 0.07 -7.92 16.65
CA LEU A 32 1.41 -7.75 17.16
C LEU A 32 1.98 -9.06 17.72
N GLY A 33 3.24 -9.33 17.40
CA GLY A 33 4.05 -10.33 18.06
C GLY A 33 4.50 -9.89 19.48
N PRO A 34 5.08 -10.81 20.28
CA PRO A 34 5.47 -10.49 21.67
C PRO A 34 6.43 -9.29 21.79
N ALA A 35 7.46 -9.21 20.95
CA ALA A 35 8.44 -8.12 20.99
C ALA A 35 7.81 -6.76 20.57
N GLU A 36 6.92 -6.77 19.57
CA GLU A 36 6.20 -5.57 19.13
C GLU A 36 5.23 -5.07 20.20
N ARG A 37 4.60 -5.98 20.96
CA ARG A 37 3.75 -5.62 22.10
C ARG A 37 4.55 -4.97 23.23
N ALA A 38 5.68 -5.59 23.62
CA ALA A 38 6.53 -5.01 24.66
C ALA A 38 6.99 -3.60 24.27
N ARG A 39 7.31 -3.39 22.98
CA ARG A 39 7.65 -2.07 22.48
C ARG A 39 6.46 -1.10 22.50
N LEU A 40 5.27 -1.54 22.13
CA LEU A 40 4.05 -0.72 22.19
C LEU A 40 3.75 -0.27 23.62
N GLU A 41 3.89 -1.17 24.61
CA GLU A 41 3.66 -0.91 26.01
C GLU A 41 4.66 0.12 26.58
N ALA A 42 5.89 0.16 26.07
CA ALA A 42 6.92 1.12 26.44
C ALA A 42 6.86 2.44 25.64
N ALA A 43 6.01 2.54 24.62
CA ALA A 43 5.97 3.69 23.73
C ALA A 43 5.32 4.93 24.40
N ALA A 44 5.90 6.12 24.19
CA ALA A 44 5.31 7.39 24.63
C ALA A 44 3.98 7.68 23.91
N HIS A 45 3.82 7.20 22.68
CA HIS A 45 2.63 7.39 21.85
C HIS A 45 2.13 6.03 21.30
N PRO A 46 1.50 5.17 22.15
CA PRO A 46 1.13 3.80 21.76
C PRO A 46 0.23 3.72 20.52
N ARG A 47 -0.69 4.67 20.37
CA ARG A 47 -1.57 4.73 19.19
C ARG A 47 -0.77 4.89 17.89
N THR A 48 0.15 5.83 17.86
CA THR A 48 1.00 6.09 16.68
C THR A 48 1.90 4.89 16.38
N GLU A 49 2.51 4.31 17.42
CA GLU A 49 3.34 3.12 17.29
C GLU A 49 2.57 1.91 16.75
N LEU A 50 1.34 1.68 17.21
CA LEU A 50 0.47 0.63 16.69
C LEU A 50 0.22 0.77 15.20
N TRP A 51 -0.12 1.98 14.76
CA TRP A 51 -0.44 2.19 13.35
C TRP A 51 0.79 2.21 12.44
N ALA A 52 1.97 2.54 12.99
CA ALA A 52 3.24 2.33 12.29
C ALA A 52 3.50 0.83 12.04
N PHE A 53 3.31 -0.03 13.05
CA PHE A 53 3.39 -1.48 12.88
C PHE A 53 2.39 -2.01 11.86
N TRP A 54 1.14 -1.59 11.97
CA TRP A 54 0.08 -2.01 11.05
C TRP A 54 0.43 -1.68 9.60
N ALA A 55 0.69 -0.41 9.33
CA ALA A 55 0.98 0.06 7.97
C ALA A 55 2.23 -0.62 7.37
N ALA A 56 3.28 -0.83 8.18
CA ALA A 56 4.47 -1.55 7.75
C ALA A 56 4.16 -2.99 7.31
N LYS A 57 3.33 -3.71 8.09
CA LYS A 57 2.94 -5.09 7.78
C LYS A 57 2.09 -5.18 6.51
N GLU A 58 1.12 -4.28 6.34
CA GLU A 58 0.29 -4.20 5.14
C GLU A 58 1.13 -3.87 3.88
N ALA A 59 2.05 -2.92 3.98
CA ALA A 59 2.95 -2.58 2.87
C ALA A 59 3.84 -3.78 2.50
N ALA A 60 4.45 -4.44 3.48
CA ALA A 60 5.27 -5.62 3.26
C ALA A 60 4.47 -6.83 2.73
N TYR A 61 3.23 -7.04 3.21
CA TYR A 61 2.34 -8.06 2.66
C TYR A 61 2.12 -7.89 1.16
N LYS A 62 1.92 -6.66 0.69
CA LYS A 62 1.76 -6.35 -0.74
C LYS A 62 3.03 -6.68 -1.53
N VAL A 63 4.21 -6.42 -0.96
CA VAL A 63 5.50 -6.82 -1.57
C VAL A 63 5.63 -8.35 -1.63
N VAL A 64 5.40 -9.05 -0.53
CA VAL A 64 5.48 -10.52 -0.47
C VAL A 64 4.51 -11.16 -1.45
N SER A 65 3.29 -10.62 -1.58
CA SER A 65 2.28 -11.07 -2.56
C SER A 65 2.80 -10.98 -3.99
N LYS A 66 3.48 -9.89 -4.34
CA LYS A 66 4.08 -9.70 -5.66
C LYS A 66 5.26 -10.65 -5.91
N LEU A 67 6.13 -10.83 -4.93
CA LEU A 67 7.26 -11.75 -5.04
C LEU A 67 6.81 -13.20 -5.23
N ARG A 68 5.74 -13.61 -4.56
CA ARG A 68 5.14 -14.94 -4.70
C ARG A 68 4.28 -15.09 -5.96
N GLY A 69 3.73 -14.00 -6.48
CA GLY A 69 2.75 -13.98 -7.58
C GLY A 69 1.31 -14.22 -7.15
N GLU A 70 1.10 -14.62 -5.88
CA GLU A 70 -0.19 -14.84 -5.24
C GLU A 70 -0.13 -14.32 -3.79
N PRO A 71 -1.22 -13.72 -3.26
CA PRO A 71 -1.26 -13.28 -1.88
C PRO A 71 -1.17 -14.48 -0.92
N PRO A 72 -0.27 -14.46 0.08
CA PRO A 72 -0.27 -15.45 1.15
C PRO A 72 -1.49 -15.23 2.06
N VAL A 73 -1.80 -16.22 2.91
CA VAL A 73 -2.76 -16.01 3.99
C VAL A 73 -2.25 -14.89 4.89
N PHE A 74 -3.04 -13.81 5.02
CA PHE A 74 -2.61 -12.66 5.78
C PHE A 74 -2.94 -12.82 7.27
N ALA A 75 -1.91 -13.17 8.05
CA ALA A 75 -1.92 -13.12 9.50
C ALA A 75 -0.92 -12.05 9.95
N HIS A 76 -1.40 -10.91 10.43
CA HIS A 76 -0.54 -9.77 10.77
C HIS A 76 0.62 -10.14 11.69
N ALA A 77 0.39 -10.97 12.72
CA ALA A 77 1.43 -11.40 13.65
C ALA A 77 2.54 -12.24 13.00
N ALA A 78 2.32 -12.82 11.81
CA ALA A 78 3.34 -13.55 11.07
C ALA A 78 4.33 -12.61 10.35
N PHE A 79 3.94 -11.37 10.11
CA PHE A 79 4.78 -10.29 9.57
C PHE A 79 5.46 -9.58 10.74
N ARG A 80 6.72 -9.89 11.01
CA ARG A 80 7.47 -9.34 12.16
C ARG A 80 8.23 -8.12 11.74
N VAL A 81 7.97 -7.01 12.42
CA VAL A 81 8.63 -5.71 12.19
C VAL A 81 9.83 -5.57 13.11
N ASP A 82 10.94 -5.13 12.55
CA ASP A 82 12.16 -4.79 13.28
C ASP A 82 12.59 -3.36 12.85
N TRP A 83 12.40 -2.40 13.78
CA TRP A 83 12.78 -1.02 13.55
C TRP A 83 14.29 -0.84 13.80
N THR A 84 14.99 -0.26 12.84
CA THR A 84 16.42 0.09 12.93
C THR A 84 16.65 1.54 13.33
N ASP A 85 15.69 2.42 13.00
CA ASP A 85 15.74 3.83 13.34
C ASP A 85 14.31 4.34 13.57
N VAL A 86 14.13 5.17 14.61
CA VAL A 86 12.84 5.76 14.94
C VAL A 86 13.03 7.22 15.31
N LEU A 87 12.50 8.08 14.49
CA LEU A 87 12.41 9.52 14.67
C LEU A 87 10.96 9.92 15.01
N PRO A 88 10.68 11.13 15.44
CA PRO A 88 9.34 11.53 15.90
C PRO A 88 8.18 11.24 14.91
N GLU A 89 8.45 11.32 13.62
CA GLU A 89 7.43 11.12 12.56
C GLU A 89 7.89 10.12 11.48
N ARG A 90 8.95 9.36 11.76
CA ARG A 90 9.52 8.43 10.78
C ARG A 90 10.09 7.18 11.43
N TRP A 91 9.69 6.03 10.93
CA TRP A 91 10.17 4.70 11.32
C TRP A 91 10.86 4.05 10.12
N VAL A 92 12.07 3.59 10.32
CA VAL A 92 12.85 2.86 9.31
C VAL A 92 13.16 1.48 9.86
N GLY A 93 12.98 0.44 9.05
CA GLY A 93 13.25 -0.90 9.47
C GLY A 93 13.01 -1.94 8.39
N SER A 94 12.64 -3.11 8.82
CA SER A 94 12.27 -4.21 7.94
C SER A 94 11.14 -5.04 8.50
N VAL A 95 10.40 -5.68 7.61
CA VAL A 95 9.40 -6.69 7.96
C VAL A 95 9.87 -8.05 7.46
N THR A 96 9.85 -9.02 8.33
CA THR A 96 10.22 -10.42 8.01
C THR A 96 8.95 -11.27 7.97
N TYR A 97 8.75 -11.99 6.86
CA TYR A 97 7.73 -13.02 6.69
C TYR A 97 8.37 -14.27 6.12
N ASP A 98 8.30 -15.39 6.84
CA ASP A 98 9.10 -16.60 6.56
C ASP A 98 10.59 -16.24 6.39
N ALA A 99 11.18 -16.59 5.26
CA ALA A 99 12.57 -16.24 4.91
C ALA A 99 12.71 -14.91 4.14
N VAL A 100 11.62 -14.19 3.88
CA VAL A 100 11.64 -12.93 3.12
C VAL A 100 11.74 -11.76 4.09
N ARG A 101 12.79 -10.95 3.92
CA ARG A 101 12.97 -9.69 4.63
C ARG A 101 12.76 -8.53 3.67
N VAL A 102 11.85 -7.61 4.03
CA VAL A 102 11.43 -6.48 3.21
C VAL A 102 11.76 -5.18 3.93
N PRO A 103 12.63 -4.32 3.41
CA PRO A 103 12.82 -2.96 3.91
C PRO A 103 11.52 -2.17 3.90
N VAL A 104 11.29 -1.38 4.93
CA VAL A 104 10.11 -0.54 5.07
C VAL A 104 10.47 0.81 5.70
N VAL A 105 9.81 1.84 5.21
CA VAL A 105 9.79 3.17 5.82
C VAL A 105 8.34 3.53 6.08
N VAL A 106 8.05 4.05 7.27
CA VAL A 106 6.75 4.60 7.62
C VAL A 106 6.94 6.05 7.99
N GLU A 107 6.15 6.92 7.43
CA GLU A 107 6.15 8.35 7.75
C GLU A 107 4.77 8.76 8.24
N ARG A 108 4.75 9.57 9.29
CA ARG A 108 3.57 10.29 9.73
C ARG A 108 3.57 11.66 9.08
N GLN A 109 2.47 11.99 8.43
CA GLN A 109 2.23 13.31 7.85
C GLN A 109 0.85 13.76 8.32
N ASP A 110 0.80 14.78 9.17
CA ASP A 110 -0.43 15.28 9.78
C ASP A 110 -1.28 14.14 10.40
N SER A 111 -2.40 13.84 9.77
CA SER A 111 -3.38 12.84 10.24
C SER A 111 -3.19 11.44 9.65
N ILE A 112 -2.15 11.19 8.87
CA ILE A 112 -1.94 9.88 8.26
C ILE A 112 -0.61 9.24 8.64
N MET A 113 -0.62 7.89 8.59
CA MET A 113 0.59 7.08 8.48
C MET A 113 0.69 6.56 7.07
N HIS A 114 1.80 6.79 6.38
CA HIS A 114 2.07 6.24 5.06
C HIS A 114 3.30 5.33 5.12
N ALA A 115 3.10 4.04 4.87
CA ALA A 115 4.16 3.05 4.82
C ALA A 115 4.51 2.72 3.38
N VAL A 116 5.81 2.56 3.12
CA VAL A 116 6.34 2.12 1.83
C VAL A 116 7.37 1.02 2.04
N ALA A 117 7.19 -0.09 1.37
CA ALA A 117 8.06 -1.25 1.39
C ALA A 117 8.53 -1.57 -0.03
N THR A 118 9.78 -2.00 -0.18
CA THR A 118 10.36 -2.30 -1.49
C THR A 118 11.17 -3.59 -1.45
N ALA A 119 11.28 -4.28 -2.59
CA ALA A 119 12.17 -5.41 -2.74
C ALA A 119 12.69 -5.54 -4.18
N GLY A 120 13.88 -6.10 -4.32
CA GLY A 120 14.55 -6.31 -5.61
C GLY A 120 15.93 -5.68 -5.66
N ALA A 121 16.68 -6.00 -6.70
CA ALA A 121 17.96 -5.35 -6.97
C ALA A 121 17.75 -3.96 -7.59
N GLU A 122 18.64 -3.02 -7.27
CA GLU A 122 18.64 -1.65 -7.85
C GLU A 122 17.30 -0.91 -7.68
N VAL A 123 16.76 -0.92 -6.46
CA VAL A 123 15.55 -0.15 -6.15
C VAL A 123 15.85 1.34 -6.25
N THR A 124 15.24 2.01 -7.20
CA THR A 124 15.22 3.49 -7.26
C THR A 124 14.23 4.03 -6.22
N ALA A 125 14.33 5.32 -5.87
CA ALA A 125 13.36 5.93 -5.00
C ALA A 125 11.94 5.84 -5.63
N PRO A 126 10.93 5.32 -4.92
CA PRO A 126 9.57 5.25 -5.45
C PRO A 126 8.96 6.65 -5.55
N ILE A 127 8.09 6.84 -6.54
CA ILE A 127 7.22 8.01 -6.65
C ILE A 127 6.03 7.76 -5.74
N LEU A 128 5.82 8.65 -4.79
CA LEU A 128 4.78 8.52 -3.76
C LEU A 128 3.73 9.60 -3.91
N GLY A 129 2.52 9.26 -3.52
CA GLY A 129 1.46 10.24 -3.33
C GLY A 129 0.44 9.77 -2.30
N ALA A 130 -0.09 10.73 -1.56
CA ALA A 130 -1.23 10.55 -0.68
C ALA A 130 -2.08 11.82 -0.73
N GLU A 131 -3.40 11.66 -0.76
CA GLU A 131 -4.32 12.80 -0.77
C GLU A 131 -5.65 12.42 -0.10
N PRO A 132 -6.35 13.38 0.50
CA PRO A 132 -7.69 13.16 1.01
C PRO A 132 -8.70 13.00 -0.14
N LEU A 133 -9.70 12.15 0.09
CA LEU A 133 -10.89 12.11 -0.75
C LEU A 133 -11.86 13.23 -0.35
N ALA A 134 -12.37 13.96 -1.31
CA ALA A 134 -13.41 14.93 -1.07
C ALA A 134 -14.74 14.26 -0.67
N GLY A 135 -15.40 14.79 0.34
CA GLY A 135 -16.73 14.36 0.79
C GLY A 135 -16.74 13.33 1.92
N PRO A 136 -17.88 13.16 2.60
CA PRO A 136 -18.00 12.27 3.74
C PRO A 136 -17.97 10.80 3.31
N PRO A 137 -17.37 9.91 4.12
CA PRO A 137 -17.44 8.47 3.90
C PRO A 137 -18.89 7.99 3.81
N GLY A 138 -19.25 7.29 2.75
CA GLY A 138 -20.58 6.68 2.57
C GLY A 138 -21.51 7.35 1.57
N GLY A 139 -21.22 8.60 1.13
CA GLY A 139 -22.01 9.31 0.11
C GLY A 139 -21.48 9.16 -1.34
N TRP A 140 -20.64 8.18 -1.60
CA TRP A 140 -19.79 8.14 -2.79
C TRP A 140 -20.32 7.31 -3.98
N ARG A 141 -21.60 6.96 -3.98
CA ARG A 141 -22.15 6.13 -5.07
C ARG A 141 -22.17 6.88 -6.40
N GLU A 142 -22.71 8.11 -6.39
CA GLU A 142 -22.85 8.92 -7.60
C GLU A 142 -21.48 9.30 -8.18
N GLU A 143 -20.54 9.66 -7.31
CA GLU A 143 -19.17 9.96 -7.71
C GLU A 143 -18.47 8.73 -8.29
N LEU A 144 -18.69 7.54 -7.71
CA LEU A 144 -18.16 6.30 -8.27
C LEU A 144 -18.74 6.04 -9.67
N GLU A 145 -20.05 6.15 -9.83
CA GLU A 145 -20.73 5.94 -11.12
C GLU A 145 -20.21 6.91 -12.19
N ALA A 146 -19.92 8.15 -11.82
CA ALA A 146 -19.32 9.15 -12.71
C ALA A 146 -17.87 8.81 -13.12
N LEU A 147 -17.13 8.08 -12.29
CA LEU A 147 -15.75 7.68 -12.59
C LEU A 147 -15.64 6.38 -13.38
N LEU A 148 -16.62 5.46 -13.30
CA LEU A 148 -16.56 4.16 -13.94
C LEU A 148 -16.28 4.21 -15.46
N PRO A 149 -16.83 5.14 -16.25
CA PRO A 149 -16.54 5.26 -17.70
C PRO A 149 -15.06 5.58 -18.02
N ARG A 150 -14.27 6.00 -17.04
CA ARG A 150 -12.83 6.28 -17.21
C ARG A 150 -11.95 5.03 -17.16
N PHE A 151 -12.52 3.88 -16.87
CA PHE A 151 -11.81 2.60 -16.75
C PHE A 151 -12.11 1.71 -17.93
N THR A 152 -11.09 0.95 -18.36
CA THR A 152 -11.33 -0.15 -19.29
C THR A 152 -12.15 -1.26 -18.60
N PRO A 153 -12.81 -2.16 -19.34
CA PRO A 153 -13.53 -3.30 -18.75
C PRO A 153 -12.65 -4.17 -17.84
N ARG A 154 -11.34 -4.25 -18.13
CA ARG A 154 -10.39 -5.01 -17.30
C ARG A 154 -10.11 -4.32 -15.97
N GLU A 155 -9.96 -3.00 -15.97
CA GLU A 155 -9.75 -2.21 -14.74
C GLU A 155 -11.02 -2.18 -13.88
N ALA A 156 -12.20 -1.99 -14.50
CA ALA A 156 -13.49 -1.88 -13.84
C ALA A 156 -13.80 -3.09 -12.96
N ASN A 157 -13.36 -4.28 -13.35
CA ASN A 157 -13.48 -5.49 -12.54
C ASN A 157 -12.81 -5.40 -11.17
N ALA A 158 -11.86 -4.48 -10.98
CA ALA A 158 -11.15 -4.27 -9.72
C ALA A 158 -11.61 -3.02 -8.96
N VAL A 159 -12.59 -2.27 -9.49
CA VAL A 159 -13.10 -1.02 -8.91
C VAL A 159 -14.43 -1.30 -8.21
N HIS A 160 -14.45 -1.22 -6.87
CA HIS A 160 -15.63 -1.55 -6.07
C HIS A 160 -16.09 -0.41 -5.15
N SER A 161 -15.34 0.69 -5.08
CA SER A 161 -15.63 1.84 -4.24
C SER A 161 -15.00 3.09 -4.83
N LEU A 162 -15.47 4.26 -4.40
CA LEU A 162 -14.88 5.54 -4.81
C LEU A 162 -13.37 5.63 -4.46
N PRO A 163 -12.91 5.26 -3.24
CA PRO A 163 -11.47 5.24 -2.94
C PRO A 163 -10.67 4.34 -3.89
N SER A 164 -11.23 3.18 -4.23
CA SER A 164 -10.60 2.25 -5.18
C SER A 164 -10.51 2.81 -6.60
N ALA A 165 -11.52 3.58 -7.04
CA ALA A 165 -11.50 4.29 -8.31
C ALA A 165 -10.49 5.44 -8.29
N ALA A 166 -10.61 6.31 -7.31
CA ALA A 166 -9.79 7.52 -7.19
C ALA A 166 -8.29 7.20 -7.14
N VAL A 167 -7.87 6.25 -6.28
CA VAL A 167 -6.45 5.88 -6.17
C VAL A 167 -5.88 5.34 -7.49
N ARG A 168 -6.67 4.59 -8.28
CA ARG A 168 -6.22 4.12 -9.60
C ARG A 168 -6.03 5.25 -10.59
N LEU A 169 -6.97 6.18 -10.64
CA LEU A 169 -6.87 7.34 -11.53
C LEU A 169 -5.65 8.20 -11.18
N ARG A 170 -5.42 8.49 -9.89
CA ARG A 170 -4.25 9.26 -9.45
C ARG A 170 -2.94 8.56 -9.73
N ALA A 171 -2.86 7.26 -9.45
CA ALA A 171 -1.68 6.46 -9.79
C ALA A 171 -1.45 6.41 -11.31
N ARG A 172 -2.51 6.31 -12.13
CA ARG A 172 -2.40 6.31 -13.59
C ARG A 172 -1.91 7.65 -14.13
N THR A 173 -2.43 8.76 -13.61
CA THR A 173 -1.92 10.11 -13.94
C THR A 173 -0.44 10.25 -13.57
N ALA A 174 -0.04 9.82 -12.36
CA ALA A 174 1.36 9.88 -11.93
C ALA A 174 2.27 8.98 -12.80
N LEU A 175 1.80 7.80 -13.18
CA LEU A 175 2.49 6.90 -14.13
C LEU A 175 2.66 7.53 -15.51
N ALA A 176 1.63 8.21 -16.04
CA ALA A 176 1.69 8.87 -17.34
C ALA A 176 2.79 9.94 -17.38
N VAL A 177 2.86 10.75 -16.33
CA VAL A 177 3.92 11.75 -16.16
C VAL A 177 5.30 11.07 -16.06
N ALA A 178 5.45 10.08 -15.20
CA ALA A 178 6.73 9.41 -14.94
C ALA A 178 7.28 8.67 -16.15
N LEU A 179 6.40 8.08 -16.97
CA LEU A 179 6.75 7.35 -18.19
C LEU A 179 6.75 8.24 -19.43
N SER A 180 6.34 9.52 -19.32
CA SER A 180 6.16 10.46 -20.44
C SER A 180 5.28 9.88 -21.56
N VAL A 181 4.08 9.40 -21.16
CA VAL A 181 3.10 8.79 -22.07
C VAL A 181 1.70 9.34 -21.84
N GLU A 182 0.80 9.13 -22.81
CA GLU A 182 -0.62 9.46 -22.66
C GLU A 182 -1.28 8.57 -21.58
N GLU A 183 -2.07 9.18 -20.67
CA GLU A 183 -2.78 8.45 -19.61
C GLU A 183 -3.71 7.36 -20.19
N SER A 184 -4.34 7.63 -21.31
CA SER A 184 -5.24 6.70 -22.00
C SER A 184 -4.56 5.42 -22.51
N SER A 185 -3.24 5.44 -22.64
CA SER A 185 -2.46 4.26 -23.02
C SER A 185 -2.18 3.32 -21.85
N LEU A 186 -2.47 3.73 -20.61
CA LEU A 186 -2.15 3.01 -19.39
C LEU A 186 -3.38 2.36 -18.75
N GLU A 187 -3.19 1.17 -18.20
CA GLU A 187 -4.17 0.44 -17.39
C GLU A 187 -3.51 -0.06 -16.10
N ILE A 188 -4.25 0.00 -14.99
CA ILE A 188 -3.86 -0.64 -13.72
C ILE A 188 -4.84 -1.78 -13.45
N VAL A 189 -4.44 -3.00 -13.77
CA VAL A 189 -5.29 -4.18 -13.73
C VAL A 189 -4.97 -5.10 -12.56
N CYS A 190 -6.00 -5.76 -12.02
CA CYS A 190 -5.85 -6.82 -11.01
C CYS A 190 -6.54 -8.07 -11.56
N ASP A 191 -5.76 -9.05 -12.01
CA ASP A 191 -6.32 -10.29 -12.53
C ASP A 191 -6.93 -11.14 -11.41
N PRO A 192 -7.88 -12.02 -11.71
CA PRO A 192 -8.35 -13.05 -10.77
C PRO A 192 -7.20 -13.94 -10.29
N GLY A 193 -7.19 -14.29 -9.02
CA GLY A 193 -6.27 -15.23 -8.40
C GLY A 193 -7.02 -16.37 -7.74
N VAL A 194 -6.31 -17.32 -7.15
CA VAL A 194 -6.91 -18.50 -6.49
C VAL A 194 -7.75 -18.10 -5.26
N THR A 195 -7.25 -17.15 -4.47
CA THR A 195 -7.86 -16.71 -3.21
C THR A 195 -8.40 -15.28 -3.27
N GLY A 196 -8.67 -14.75 -4.47
CA GLY A 196 -9.13 -13.37 -4.65
C GLY A 196 -8.52 -12.72 -5.87
N ARG A 197 -7.96 -11.53 -5.72
CA ARG A 197 -7.29 -10.81 -6.81
C ARG A 197 -5.79 -10.85 -6.66
N ARG A 198 -5.10 -10.99 -7.79
CA ARG A 198 -3.66 -10.81 -7.86
C ARG A 198 -3.27 -9.36 -7.61
N PRO A 199 -2.03 -9.09 -7.20
CA PRO A 199 -1.51 -7.73 -7.08
C PRO A 199 -1.69 -6.93 -8.37
N PRO A 200 -1.84 -5.59 -8.27
CA PRO A 200 -2.01 -4.74 -9.44
C PRO A 200 -0.79 -4.82 -10.36
N ARG A 201 -1.05 -4.73 -11.66
CA ARG A 201 -0.04 -4.66 -12.72
C ARG A 201 -0.32 -3.46 -13.61
N VAL A 202 0.73 -2.81 -14.09
CA VAL A 202 0.64 -1.72 -15.05
C VAL A 202 0.78 -2.29 -16.46
N LEU A 203 -0.16 -1.93 -17.31
CA LEU A 203 -0.10 -2.22 -18.75
C LEU A 203 -0.01 -0.89 -19.52
N ARG A 204 0.71 -0.92 -20.64
CA ARG A 204 0.71 0.15 -21.65
C ARG A 204 0.32 -0.45 -23.00
N ASN A 205 -0.75 0.03 -23.58
CA ASN A 205 -1.33 -0.51 -24.81
C ASN A 205 -1.55 -2.04 -24.73
N GLY A 206 -2.04 -2.53 -23.56
CA GLY A 206 -2.29 -3.94 -23.31
C GLY A 206 -1.06 -4.80 -22.97
N LEU A 207 0.16 -4.28 -23.08
CA LEU A 207 1.41 -4.97 -22.76
C LEU A 207 1.98 -4.53 -21.41
N PRO A 208 2.75 -5.38 -20.70
CA PRO A 208 3.38 -4.99 -19.43
C PRO A 208 4.22 -3.72 -19.58
N ALA A 209 3.99 -2.73 -18.71
CA ALA A 209 4.78 -1.51 -18.63
C ALA A 209 6.00 -1.70 -17.72
N PRO A 210 7.10 -0.93 -17.90
CA PRO A 210 8.28 -1.00 -17.05
C PRO A 210 8.08 -0.25 -15.73
N ALA A 211 7.04 -0.60 -14.99
CA ALA A 211 6.69 0.00 -13.70
C ALA A 211 5.94 -1.00 -12.83
N ASP A 212 6.14 -0.89 -11.52
CA ASP A 212 5.33 -1.56 -10.50
C ASP A 212 4.53 -0.51 -9.72
N VAL A 213 3.33 -0.85 -9.27
CA VAL A 213 2.43 0.06 -8.57
C VAL A 213 1.82 -0.60 -7.35
N SER A 214 1.69 0.15 -6.28
CA SER A 214 0.91 -0.24 -5.10
C SER A 214 -0.11 0.82 -4.78
N LEU A 215 -1.31 0.38 -4.41
CA LEU A 215 -2.46 1.23 -4.13
C LEU A 215 -2.96 0.95 -2.73
N SER A 216 -3.35 1.99 -2.01
CA SER A 216 -3.95 1.89 -0.68
C SER A 216 -5.02 2.95 -0.48
N HIS A 217 -5.95 2.67 0.42
CA HIS A 217 -6.91 3.64 0.92
C HIS A 217 -7.39 3.25 2.31
N HIS A 218 -7.60 4.24 3.17
CA HIS A 218 -8.17 4.06 4.50
C HIS A 218 -8.85 5.35 4.95
N GLY A 219 -10.03 5.23 5.58
CA GLY A 219 -10.81 6.38 5.99
C GLY A 219 -11.12 7.30 4.81
N ALA A 220 -10.74 8.57 4.95
CA ALA A 220 -10.89 9.59 3.92
C ALA A 220 -9.63 9.77 3.04
N TRP A 221 -8.66 8.83 3.08
CA TRP A 221 -7.39 8.97 2.38
C TRP A 221 -7.16 7.89 1.34
N ILE A 222 -6.50 8.27 0.26
CA ILE A 222 -5.91 7.38 -0.75
C ILE A 222 -4.42 7.61 -0.82
N ALA A 223 -3.65 6.55 -1.15
CA ALA A 223 -2.22 6.64 -1.35
C ALA A 223 -1.73 5.65 -2.40
N TRP A 224 -0.69 6.02 -3.13
CA TRP A 224 -0.04 5.17 -4.12
C TRP A 224 1.47 5.25 -4.03
N ALA A 225 2.11 4.19 -4.48
CA ALA A 225 3.54 4.13 -4.67
C ALA A 225 3.84 3.51 -6.04
N ILE A 226 4.77 4.12 -6.77
CA ILE A 226 5.18 3.68 -8.12
C ILE A 226 6.68 3.48 -8.10
N LEU A 227 7.12 2.35 -8.65
CA LEU A 227 8.52 2.05 -8.83
C LEU A 227 8.78 1.82 -10.32
N LEU A 228 9.60 2.69 -10.92
CA LEU A 228 10.01 2.51 -12.30
C LEU A 228 11.03 1.39 -12.38
N GLN A 229 10.84 0.51 -13.34
CA GLN A 229 11.75 -0.60 -13.61
C GLN A 229 12.67 -0.19 -14.75
N ASN A 230 13.96 -0.26 -14.53
CA ASN A 230 14.92 0.08 -15.56
C ASN A 230 14.84 -0.97 -16.70
N PRO A 231 14.49 -0.60 -17.94
CA PRO A 231 14.40 -1.55 -19.05
C PRO A 231 15.77 -2.11 -19.48
N LEU A 232 16.88 -1.57 -18.95
CA LEU A 232 18.25 -1.92 -19.35
C LEU A 232 18.90 -3.02 -18.48
N GLY A 233 18.18 -3.62 -17.55
CA GLY A 233 18.66 -4.77 -16.77
C GLY A 233 18.62 -6.09 -17.57
N ARG A 234 19.33 -6.19 -18.68
CA ARG A 234 19.72 -7.45 -19.33
C ARG A 234 21.20 -7.69 -19.19
#